data_affe1c7989a1856b136a311683175555
#
_entry.id   affe1c7989a1856b136a311683175555
#
_cell.length_a   1.000
_cell.length_b   1.000
_cell.length_c   1.000
_cell.angle_alpha   90.00
_cell.angle_beta   90.00
_cell.angle_gamma   90.00
#
_symmetry.space_group_name_H-M   'P 1'
#
loop_
_entity.id
_entity.type
_entity.pdbx_description
1 polymer ?
#
loop_
_entity_poly.entity_id
_entity_poly.type
_entity_poly.pdbx_seq_one_letter_code
_entity_poly.pdbx_strand_id
1 'polypeptide(L)'
;KDQNKKDFSYHYHDFHKILILLNGDITYCIEGHSYQLAPNDIVLVHAGEVHRPIIQSESPYERIIIYISPDYLKKYEKSDFDLSHCLSQAATEQSHVLRFQGSRAAKLKTAIQALDQSVNDKDFAASLHQKILFLEFMIQLNRAAMHDGIEFINDTASDEKIITVLNYLSEH
;
A
#
# COMPACT_ATOMS: atom_id res chain seq x y z
N LYS A 1 11.55 12.77 -2.71
CA LYS A 1 12.28 13.06 -1.44
C LYS A 1 11.65 14.28 -0.81
N ASP A 2 10.87 14.11 0.24
CA ASP A 2 10.39 15.22 1.06
C ASP A 2 11.37 15.43 2.21
N GLN A 3 12.03 16.59 2.25
CA GLN A 3 13.07 16.93 3.24
C GLN A 3 12.55 17.78 4.42
N ASN A 4 11.26 18.10 4.47
CA ASN A 4 10.70 18.93 5.54
C ASN A 4 9.64 18.17 6.33
N LYS A 5 9.57 18.41 7.65
CA LYS A 5 8.43 18.05 8.51
C LYS A 5 7.18 18.68 7.90
N LYS A 6 6.52 17.97 6.99
CA LYS A 6 5.23 18.36 6.44
C LYS A 6 4.16 17.72 7.31
N ASP A 7 3.38 18.51 7.98
CA ASP A 7 2.13 18.06 8.58
C ASP A 7 1.16 17.71 7.44
N PHE A 8 0.97 16.42 7.23
CA PHE A 8 -0.03 15.92 6.29
C PHE A 8 -1.39 15.89 7.02
N SER A 9 -2.37 16.61 6.47
CA SER A 9 -3.74 16.50 6.95
C SER A 9 -4.34 15.15 6.58
N TYR A 10 -5.34 14.70 7.33
CA TYR A 10 -6.17 13.57 6.92
C TYR A 10 -6.82 13.87 5.57
N HIS A 11 -6.79 12.92 4.66
CA HIS A 11 -7.37 13.02 3.34
C HIS A 11 -7.79 11.64 2.84
N TYR A 12 -8.63 11.62 1.84
CA TYR A 12 -9.03 10.42 1.10
C TYR A 12 -8.99 10.71 -0.41
N HIS A 13 -9.08 9.67 -1.21
CA HIS A 13 -9.13 9.76 -2.67
C HIS A 13 -9.94 8.59 -3.24
N ASP A 14 -10.36 8.71 -4.49
CA ASP A 14 -11.20 7.74 -5.21
C ASP A 14 -10.40 6.64 -5.93
N PHE A 15 -9.13 6.52 -5.64
CA PHE A 15 -8.23 5.49 -6.16
C PHE A 15 -7.56 4.72 -5.01
N HIS A 16 -7.17 3.48 -5.30
CA HIS A 16 -6.33 2.70 -4.37
C HIS A 16 -4.90 3.23 -4.38
N LYS A 17 -4.24 3.11 -3.25
CA LYS A 17 -2.86 3.52 -3.08
C LYS A 17 -2.07 2.38 -2.43
N ILE A 18 -0.97 2.02 -3.06
CA ILE A 18 0.03 1.14 -2.46
C ILE A 18 1.27 1.98 -2.23
N LEU A 19 1.77 1.98 -0.98
CA LEU A 19 2.99 2.68 -0.62
C LEU A 19 4.00 1.66 -0.10
N ILE A 20 5.23 1.73 -0.58
CA ILE A 20 6.34 0.90 -0.11
C ILE A 20 7.34 1.85 0.53
N LEU A 21 7.56 1.69 1.84
CA LEU A 21 8.54 2.52 2.55
C LEU A 21 9.96 2.05 2.20
N LEU A 22 10.79 2.96 1.72
CA LEU A 22 12.22 2.70 1.46
C LEU A 22 13.07 3.16 2.63
N ASN A 23 12.79 4.37 3.15
CA ASN A 23 13.50 4.96 4.28
C ASN A 23 12.62 6.00 4.97
N GLY A 24 12.85 6.20 6.26
CA GLY A 24 12.18 7.21 7.08
C GLY A 24 11.58 6.61 8.36
N ASP A 25 11.34 7.48 9.33
CA ASP A 25 10.67 7.17 10.59
C ASP A 25 9.24 7.71 10.49
N ILE A 26 8.30 6.81 10.19
CA ILE A 26 6.94 7.17 9.78
C ILE A 26 5.92 6.37 10.58
N THR A 27 4.97 7.06 11.19
CA THR A 27 3.69 6.48 11.59
C THR A 27 2.67 6.74 10.49
N TYR A 28 2.01 5.70 10.02
CA TYR A 28 0.97 5.83 9.01
C TYR A 28 -0.41 5.58 9.65
N CYS A 29 -1.32 6.54 9.52
CA CYS A 29 -2.67 6.44 10.08
C CYS A 29 -3.66 6.15 8.95
N ILE A 30 -4.53 5.14 9.12
CA ILE A 30 -5.58 4.75 8.17
C ILE A 30 -6.82 4.38 8.98
N GLU A 31 -7.98 4.99 8.67
CA GLU A 31 -9.27 4.68 9.31
C GLU A 31 -9.21 4.70 10.86
N GLY A 32 -8.37 5.55 11.44
CA GLY A 32 -8.16 5.66 12.89
C GLY A 32 -7.14 4.70 13.48
N HIS A 33 -6.61 3.76 12.69
CA HIS A 33 -5.52 2.84 13.10
C HIS A 33 -4.17 3.43 12.74
N SER A 34 -3.18 3.31 13.63
CA SER A 34 -1.84 3.86 13.46
C SER A 34 -0.80 2.75 13.41
N TYR A 35 0.08 2.81 12.41
CA TYR A 35 1.10 1.80 12.16
C TYR A 35 2.48 2.44 12.16
N GLN A 36 3.39 1.96 13.02
CA GLN A 36 4.80 2.33 12.95
C GLN A 36 5.46 1.51 11.83
N LEU A 37 5.85 2.20 10.76
CA LEU A 37 6.41 1.54 9.59
C LEU A 37 7.90 1.23 9.76
N ALA A 38 8.32 0.13 9.14
CA ALA A 38 9.71 -0.24 8.94
C ALA A 38 10.06 -0.22 7.43
N PRO A 39 11.34 -0.08 7.06
CA PRO A 39 11.75 -0.18 5.67
C PRO A 39 11.29 -1.48 5.00
N ASN A 40 10.77 -1.37 3.79
CA ASN A 40 10.10 -2.38 2.97
C ASN A 40 8.68 -2.78 3.43
N ASP A 41 8.10 -2.15 4.44
CA ASP A 41 6.67 -2.32 4.69
C ASP A 41 5.86 -1.82 3.51
N ILE A 42 4.76 -2.52 3.22
CA ILE A 42 3.81 -2.15 2.17
C ILE A 42 2.52 -1.70 2.84
N VAL A 43 2.14 -0.46 2.59
CA VAL A 43 0.89 0.13 3.06
C VAL A 43 -0.16 0.01 1.96
N LEU A 44 -1.31 -0.56 2.28
CA LEU A 44 -2.45 -0.74 1.41
C LEU A 44 -3.56 0.22 1.84
N VAL A 45 -3.93 1.16 0.96
CA VAL A 45 -5.03 2.10 1.19
C VAL A 45 -6.09 1.86 0.12
N HIS A 46 -7.26 1.43 0.53
CA HIS A 46 -8.39 1.27 -0.37
C HIS A 46 -8.95 2.64 -0.79
N ALA A 47 -9.58 2.70 -1.96
CA ALA A 47 -10.27 3.91 -2.40
C ALA A 47 -11.35 4.32 -1.39
N GLY A 48 -11.36 5.60 -1.00
CA GLY A 48 -12.28 6.14 0.00
C GLY A 48 -11.75 6.16 1.44
N GLU A 49 -10.72 5.39 1.78
CA GLU A 49 -10.17 5.35 3.14
C GLU A 49 -9.44 6.63 3.51
N VAL A 50 -9.76 7.14 4.71
CA VAL A 50 -9.14 8.34 5.28
C VAL A 50 -7.77 7.98 5.87
N HIS A 51 -6.74 8.68 5.43
CA HIS A 51 -5.38 8.36 5.86
C HIS A 51 -4.45 9.58 5.90
N ARG A 52 -3.33 9.43 6.62
CA ARG A 52 -2.20 10.37 6.59
C ARG A 52 -0.89 9.71 7.04
N PRO A 53 0.28 10.13 6.53
CA PRO A 53 1.56 9.87 7.17
C PRO A 53 1.86 10.91 8.25
N ILE A 54 2.52 10.49 9.33
CA ILE A 54 3.11 11.34 10.35
C ILE A 54 4.62 11.11 10.31
N ILE A 55 5.38 12.14 9.94
CA ILE A 55 6.85 12.07 9.86
C ILE A 55 7.40 12.33 11.25
N GLN A 56 8.06 11.34 11.86
CA GLN A 56 8.55 11.39 13.23
C GLN A 56 9.94 12.02 13.35
N SER A 57 10.74 12.00 12.31
CA SER A 57 12.11 12.49 12.31
C SER A 57 12.44 13.36 11.10
N GLU A 58 13.63 13.99 11.13
CA GLU A 58 14.17 14.76 9.99
C GLU A 58 14.82 13.86 8.91
N SER A 59 14.85 12.55 9.12
CA SER A 59 15.38 11.61 8.13
C SER A 59 14.56 11.70 6.83
N PRO A 60 15.22 11.54 5.66
CA PRO A 60 14.50 11.59 4.38
C PRO A 60 13.39 10.54 4.32
N TYR A 61 12.17 10.97 4.02
CA TYR A 61 11.04 10.09 3.75
C TYR A 61 11.07 9.63 2.30
N GLU A 62 11.62 8.44 2.07
CA GLU A 62 11.75 7.84 0.75
C GLU A 62 10.75 6.69 0.60
N ARG A 63 10.00 6.69 -0.50
CA ARG A 63 8.94 5.74 -0.76
C ARG A 63 8.67 5.56 -2.24
N ILE A 64 8.16 4.41 -2.61
CA ILE A 64 7.48 4.16 -3.88
C ILE A 64 5.98 4.32 -3.62
N ILE A 65 5.27 5.01 -4.50
CA ILE A 65 3.81 5.12 -4.43
C ILE A 65 3.24 4.66 -5.77
N ILE A 66 2.24 3.79 -5.70
CA ILE A 66 1.48 3.29 -6.84
C ILE A 66 0.02 3.71 -6.64
N TYR A 67 -0.52 4.49 -7.57
CA TYR A 67 -1.93 4.86 -7.60
C TYR A 67 -2.64 3.99 -8.63
N ILE A 68 -3.77 3.40 -8.23
CA ILE A 68 -4.48 2.41 -9.03
C ILE A 68 -5.97 2.77 -9.06
N SER A 69 -6.50 3.03 -10.27
CA SER A 69 -7.95 3.18 -10.43
C SER A 69 -8.67 1.85 -10.14
N PRO A 70 -9.74 1.84 -9.34
CA PRO A 70 -10.57 0.66 -9.13
C PRO A 70 -11.04 0.03 -10.45
N ASP A 71 -11.46 0.85 -11.41
CA ASP A 71 -11.89 0.37 -12.73
C ASP A 71 -10.78 -0.28 -13.56
N TYR A 72 -9.52 0.06 -13.27
CA TYR A 72 -8.40 -0.62 -13.91
C TYR A 72 -8.25 -2.05 -13.41
N LEU A 73 -8.36 -2.29 -12.12
CA LEU A 73 -8.25 -3.63 -11.53
C LEU A 73 -9.44 -4.52 -11.91
N LYS A 74 -10.66 -3.98 -11.97
CA LYS A 74 -11.87 -4.72 -12.42
C LYS A 74 -11.71 -5.39 -13.78
N LYS A 75 -10.88 -4.84 -14.67
CA LYS A 75 -10.58 -5.45 -15.98
C LYS A 75 -9.89 -6.81 -15.86
N TYR A 76 -9.25 -7.07 -14.71
CA TYR A 76 -8.50 -8.30 -14.42
C TYR A 76 -9.19 -9.16 -13.37
N GLU A 77 -10.42 -8.84 -13.01
CA GLU A 77 -11.25 -9.68 -12.14
C GLU A 77 -11.84 -10.84 -12.97
N LYS A 78 -11.64 -12.05 -12.49
CA LYS A 78 -12.16 -13.30 -13.07
C LYS A 78 -12.69 -14.19 -11.95
N SER A 79 -13.38 -15.28 -12.34
CA SER A 79 -13.95 -16.25 -11.38
C SER A 79 -12.88 -16.96 -10.54
N ASP A 80 -11.65 -17.02 -10.99
CA ASP A 80 -10.53 -17.75 -10.38
C ASP A 80 -9.45 -16.83 -9.77
N PHE A 81 -9.52 -15.52 -10.03
CA PHE A 81 -8.61 -14.55 -9.41
C PHE A 81 -9.17 -13.13 -9.41
N ASP A 82 -8.76 -12.36 -8.40
CA ASP A 82 -8.99 -10.93 -8.27
C ASP A 82 -7.68 -10.25 -7.84
N LEU A 83 -7.17 -9.33 -8.65
CA LEU A 83 -5.93 -8.61 -8.35
C LEU A 83 -6.10 -7.56 -7.24
N SER A 84 -7.33 -7.20 -6.87
CA SER A 84 -7.61 -6.30 -5.75
C SER A 84 -7.75 -7.03 -4.40
N HIS A 85 -7.65 -8.36 -4.37
CA HIS A 85 -7.92 -9.17 -3.19
C HIS A 85 -7.15 -8.71 -1.94
N CYS A 86 -5.85 -8.42 -2.04
CA CYS A 86 -5.06 -7.95 -0.90
C CYS A 86 -5.54 -6.59 -0.34
N LEU A 87 -6.07 -5.71 -1.20
CA LEU A 87 -6.63 -4.43 -0.78
C LEU A 87 -7.97 -4.64 -0.04
N SER A 88 -8.84 -5.50 -0.58
CA SER A 88 -10.11 -5.86 0.05
C SER A 88 -9.90 -6.59 1.36
N GLN A 89 -8.92 -7.48 1.43
CA GLN A 89 -8.53 -8.18 2.66
C GLN A 89 -8.05 -7.20 3.73
N ALA A 90 -7.17 -6.25 3.37
CA ALA A 90 -6.67 -5.23 4.30
C ALA A 90 -7.82 -4.43 4.94
N ALA A 91 -8.81 -4.01 4.14
CA ALA A 91 -9.98 -3.29 4.63
C ALA A 91 -10.87 -4.17 5.54
N THR A 92 -11.06 -5.45 5.18
CA THR A 92 -11.89 -6.38 5.97
C THR A 92 -11.24 -6.74 7.31
N GLU A 93 -9.93 -6.96 7.33
CA GLU A 93 -9.17 -7.32 8.53
C GLU A 93 -8.79 -6.08 9.37
N GLN A 94 -9.10 -4.86 8.89
CA GLN A 94 -8.69 -3.59 9.50
C GLN A 94 -7.19 -3.54 9.79
N SER A 95 -6.41 -4.16 8.93
CA SER A 95 -4.95 -4.17 8.98
C SER A 95 -4.38 -3.84 7.60
N HIS A 96 -3.75 -2.69 7.50
CA HIS A 96 -3.41 -2.06 6.23
C HIS A 96 -1.92 -2.14 5.89
N VAL A 97 -1.11 -2.78 6.73
CA VAL A 97 0.34 -2.82 6.53
C VAL A 97 0.82 -4.26 6.49
N LEU A 98 1.45 -4.61 5.37
CA LEU A 98 2.10 -5.88 5.14
C LEU A 98 3.60 -5.75 5.45
N ARG A 99 4.11 -6.60 6.34
CA ARG A 99 5.52 -6.68 6.70
C ARG A 99 6.13 -7.99 6.24
N PHE A 100 7.27 -7.89 5.58
CA PHE A 100 8.00 -9.06 5.11
C PHE A 100 8.70 -9.81 6.23
N GLN A 101 8.49 -11.11 6.30
CA GLN A 101 9.26 -12.00 7.16
C GLN A 101 10.07 -13.00 6.31
N GLY A 102 11.39 -12.96 6.47
CA GLY A 102 12.29 -13.94 5.87
C GLY A 102 12.48 -13.85 4.34
N SER A 103 12.88 -14.99 3.74
CA SER A 103 13.26 -15.09 2.33
C SER A 103 12.09 -15.27 1.36
N ARG A 104 10.89 -15.56 1.85
CA ARG A 104 9.71 -15.89 1.01
C ARG A 104 9.22 -14.71 0.16
N ALA A 105 9.53 -13.49 0.59
CA ALA A 105 9.20 -12.27 -0.13
C ALA A 105 10.15 -11.93 -1.30
N ALA A 106 11.12 -12.79 -1.62
CA ALA A 106 12.13 -12.49 -2.65
C ALA A 106 11.52 -12.17 -4.02
N LYS A 107 10.50 -12.92 -4.44
CA LYS A 107 9.81 -12.68 -5.72
C LYS A 107 9.11 -11.32 -5.74
N LEU A 108 8.44 -10.95 -4.65
CA LEU A 108 7.77 -9.66 -4.55
C LEU A 108 8.80 -8.51 -4.52
N LYS A 109 9.92 -8.65 -3.80
CA LYS A 109 11.02 -7.68 -3.84
C LYS A 109 11.58 -7.50 -5.25
N THR A 110 11.77 -8.58 -5.98
CA THR A 110 12.21 -8.53 -7.39
C THR A 110 11.19 -7.81 -8.26
N ALA A 111 9.89 -8.09 -8.09
CA ALA A 111 8.84 -7.43 -8.85
C ALA A 111 8.76 -5.92 -8.53
N ILE A 112 8.92 -5.52 -7.26
CA ILE A 112 8.99 -4.10 -6.85
C ILE A 112 10.18 -3.41 -7.53
N GLN A 113 11.36 -4.01 -7.48
CA GLN A 113 12.57 -3.44 -8.08
C GLN A 113 12.44 -3.30 -9.60
N ALA A 114 11.92 -4.31 -10.27
CA ALA A 114 11.70 -4.28 -11.72
C ALA A 114 10.70 -3.17 -12.11
N LEU A 115 9.61 -3.03 -11.37
CA LEU A 115 8.60 -2.00 -11.60
C LEU A 115 9.20 -0.59 -11.39
N ASP A 116 9.94 -0.37 -10.29
CA ASP A 116 10.59 0.92 -9.99
C ASP A 116 11.59 1.31 -11.07
N GLN A 117 12.44 0.38 -11.52
CA GLN A 117 13.40 0.61 -12.58
C GLN A 117 12.74 0.95 -13.92
N SER A 118 11.55 0.42 -14.19
CA SER A 118 10.83 0.64 -15.45
C SER A 118 10.22 2.03 -15.59
N VAL A 119 10.10 2.82 -14.50
CA VAL A 119 9.40 4.12 -14.50
C VAL A 119 10.02 5.12 -15.50
N ASN A 120 11.32 5.05 -15.70
CA ASN A 120 12.06 5.91 -16.62
C ASN A 120 12.42 5.23 -17.95
N ASP A 121 11.92 4.01 -18.18
CA ASP A 121 12.16 3.26 -19.41
C ASP A 121 11.55 4.01 -20.61
N LYS A 122 12.33 4.15 -21.69
CA LYS A 122 11.94 4.80 -22.96
C LYS A 122 12.21 3.91 -24.17
N ASP A 123 12.57 2.64 -23.92
CA ASP A 123 12.91 1.71 -24.96
C ASP A 123 11.65 1.21 -25.70
N PHE A 124 11.84 0.35 -26.71
CA PHE A 124 10.74 -0.23 -27.46
C PHE A 124 9.69 -0.85 -26.53
N ALA A 125 8.43 -0.49 -26.77
CA ALA A 125 7.27 -0.97 -26.01
C ALA A 125 7.34 -0.74 -24.49
N ALA A 126 8.05 0.29 -24.01
CA ALA A 126 8.21 0.61 -22.57
C ALA A 126 6.88 0.63 -21.81
N SER A 127 5.84 1.25 -22.34
CA SER A 127 4.51 1.31 -21.70
C SER A 127 3.85 -0.08 -21.54
N LEU A 128 4.05 -0.97 -22.50
CA LEU A 128 3.57 -2.35 -22.42
C LEU A 128 4.39 -3.12 -21.38
N HIS A 129 5.70 -2.94 -21.37
CA HIS A 129 6.61 -3.55 -20.41
C HIS A 129 6.24 -3.12 -18.97
N GLN A 130 6.05 -1.82 -18.71
CA GLN A 130 5.60 -1.31 -17.41
C GLN A 130 4.27 -1.93 -16.97
N LYS A 131 3.32 -2.08 -17.89
CA LYS A 131 2.04 -2.74 -17.60
C LYS A 131 2.22 -4.20 -17.20
N ILE A 132 3.09 -4.94 -17.88
CA ILE A 132 3.38 -6.35 -17.54
C ILE A 132 4.02 -6.44 -16.16
N LEU A 133 5.00 -5.57 -15.86
CA LEU A 133 5.66 -5.53 -14.55
C LEU A 133 4.71 -5.13 -13.43
N PHE A 134 3.78 -4.21 -13.69
CA PHE A 134 2.73 -3.87 -12.73
C PHE A 134 1.81 -5.06 -12.44
N LEU A 135 1.37 -5.79 -13.47
CA LEU A 135 0.54 -6.99 -13.27
C LEU A 135 1.30 -8.08 -12.52
N GLU A 136 2.57 -8.30 -12.84
CA GLU A 136 3.44 -9.23 -12.10
C GLU A 136 3.58 -8.81 -10.63
N PHE A 137 3.81 -7.52 -10.36
CA PHE A 137 3.83 -6.98 -8.99
C PHE A 137 2.52 -7.29 -8.25
N MET A 138 1.35 -7.02 -8.84
CA MET A 138 0.05 -7.29 -8.20
C MET A 138 -0.16 -8.79 -7.95
N ILE A 139 0.26 -9.66 -8.87
CA ILE A 139 0.22 -11.12 -8.68
C ILE A 139 1.09 -11.53 -7.48
N GLN A 140 2.34 -11.05 -7.43
CA GLN A 140 3.25 -11.41 -6.34
C GLN A 140 2.81 -10.82 -5.00
N LEU A 141 2.21 -9.63 -4.98
CA LEU A 141 1.65 -9.02 -3.78
C LEU A 141 0.50 -9.86 -3.22
N ASN A 142 -0.47 -10.26 -4.06
CA ASN A 142 -1.59 -11.10 -3.63
C ASN A 142 -1.11 -12.49 -3.18
N ARG A 143 -0.19 -13.12 -3.91
CA ARG A 143 0.40 -14.41 -3.49
C ARG A 143 1.12 -14.31 -2.15
N ALA A 144 1.81 -13.22 -1.92
CA ALA A 144 2.51 -12.99 -0.67
C ALA A 144 1.53 -12.77 0.50
N ALA A 145 0.44 -12.05 0.28
CA ALA A 145 -0.61 -11.83 1.29
C ALA A 145 -1.39 -13.11 1.62
N MET A 146 -1.61 -13.99 0.63
CA MET A 146 -2.36 -15.26 0.81
C MET A 146 -1.54 -16.38 1.41
N HIS A 147 -0.23 -16.35 1.30
CA HIS A 147 0.63 -17.45 1.71
C HIS A 147 1.59 -17.00 2.82
N ASP A 148 1.91 -17.90 3.75
CA ASP A 148 2.82 -17.65 4.87
C ASP A 148 4.13 -16.97 4.43
N GLY A 149 4.40 -15.77 4.93
CA GLY A 149 5.65 -15.06 4.64
C GLY A 149 5.52 -13.54 4.57
N ILE A 150 4.30 -13.03 4.51
CA ILE A 150 3.97 -11.64 4.82
C ILE A 150 2.88 -11.68 5.88
N GLU A 151 3.01 -10.86 6.88
CA GLU A 151 2.00 -10.70 7.93
C GLU A 151 1.44 -9.30 7.85
N PHE A 152 0.12 -9.21 7.97
CA PHE A 152 -0.53 -7.96 8.34
C PHE A 152 -0.10 -7.62 9.75
N ILE A 153 0.49 -6.45 9.95
CA ILE A 153 0.91 -6.02 11.28
C ILE A 153 -0.27 -5.39 12.03
N ASN A 154 -0.32 -5.63 13.32
CA ASN A 154 -1.27 -4.95 14.18
C ASN A 154 -0.96 -3.46 14.25
N ASP A 155 -1.99 -2.64 14.45
CA ASP A 155 -1.82 -1.24 14.75
C ASP A 155 -1.06 -1.05 16.08
N THR A 156 -0.35 0.07 16.19
CA THR A 156 0.36 0.46 17.41
C THR A 156 -0.49 1.33 18.32
N ALA A 157 -1.54 1.94 17.76
CA ALA A 157 -2.53 2.75 18.47
C ALA A 157 -3.79 2.88 17.60
N SER A 158 -4.94 3.01 18.25
CA SER A 158 -6.21 3.30 17.60
C SER A 158 -6.83 4.58 18.18
N ASP A 159 -7.44 5.40 17.31
CA ASP A 159 -8.21 6.57 17.72
C ASP A 159 -9.71 6.22 17.67
N GLU A 160 -10.25 5.82 18.83
CA GLU A 160 -11.65 5.40 18.97
C GLU A 160 -12.64 6.49 18.53
N LYS A 161 -12.30 7.77 18.65
CA LYS A 161 -13.17 8.87 18.21
C LYS A 161 -13.24 8.92 16.70
N ILE A 162 -12.12 8.77 16.02
CA ILE A 162 -12.08 8.73 14.55
C ILE A 162 -12.84 7.50 14.07
N ILE A 163 -12.57 6.33 14.63
CA ILE A 163 -13.26 5.08 14.29
C ILE A 163 -14.77 5.22 14.47
N THR A 164 -15.22 5.78 15.60
CA THR A 164 -16.66 5.99 15.85
C THR A 164 -17.30 6.91 14.83
N VAL A 165 -16.64 8.01 14.45
CA VAL A 165 -17.16 8.94 13.43
C VAL A 165 -17.23 8.28 12.06
N LEU A 166 -16.20 7.53 11.67
CA LEU A 166 -16.17 6.83 10.37
C LEU A 166 -17.25 5.75 10.28
N ASN A 167 -17.44 4.96 11.34
CA ASN A 167 -18.52 3.97 11.41
C ASN A 167 -19.89 4.62 11.28
N TYR A 168 -20.13 5.73 12.00
CA TYR A 168 -21.38 6.47 11.88
C TYR A 168 -21.65 6.95 10.46
N LEU A 169 -20.62 7.50 9.78
CA LEU A 169 -20.74 8.00 8.39
C LEU A 169 -20.95 6.85 7.37
N SER A 170 -20.46 5.65 7.65
CA SER A 170 -20.65 4.50 6.77
C SER A 170 -22.05 3.86 6.88
N GLU A 171 -22.75 4.08 8.00
CA GLU A 171 -24.09 3.53 8.27
C GLU A 171 -25.23 4.48 7.85
N HIS A 172 -24.94 5.74 7.54
CA HIS A 172 -25.90 6.83 7.21
C HIS A 172 -25.51 7.55 5.92
#